data_dcfddfe14cb371ec34ae13334b24239e
#
_entry.id   dcfddfe14cb371ec34ae13334b24239e
#
_cell.length_a   1.000
_cell.length_b   1.000
_cell.length_c   1.000
_cell.angle_alpha   90.00
_cell.angle_beta   90.00
_cell.angle_gamma   90.00
#
_symmetry.space_group_name_H-M   'P 1'
#
loop_
_entity.id
_entity.type
_entity.pdbx_description
1 polymer ?
#
loop_
_entity_poly.entity_id
_entity_poly.type
_entity_poly.pdbx_seq_one_letter_code
_entity_poly.pdbx_strand_id
1 'polypeptide(L)'
;MIKDIAIEKMKSASNYVITFLKWALISIIIGVVGGCVGALFHMSVNYANIIFTMHDWFVLFLPIGGIIIVAMYKACKMLENKGTDSIISSIRNDEKVPISLAPLIFVSTVITHLCGGSAGREGAALQLGGSIGSNIGRLFKLDEKDMHMGVMCGMSAVFSALFGTPITAAVFALGVTSVGIMYYSALVPCLMSSLAAFLVTRFAGLEPTQFAITVIPQTGVITILQTILISALCAELSIIFCTTMHYTARYLKIWFKNPYIRVVVGALAIIALTYLTGSRDYNGSGMDIIEHAVVGGHAKGWAWALKIVFTAITIGAGFKGGEIVPTFFIGATFGCVVGHLFGLNPGFAAAIGMIAMFCGVLNCPIASIVLSIELFGSKGFILFAIAAGVSYMLSGYYGLYSSQKIMYSKLKAEYINKDTK
;
A
#
# COMPACT_ATOMS: atom_id res chain seq x y z
N MET A 1 -37.98 -1.23 -39.07
CA MET A 1 -37.79 -2.10 -37.86
C MET A 1 -36.47 -2.88 -37.87
N ILE A 2 -36.20 -3.86 -38.75
CA ILE A 2 -34.93 -4.64 -38.77
C ILE A 2 -33.73 -3.74 -39.08
N LYS A 3 -33.86 -2.83 -40.06
CA LYS A 3 -32.82 -1.87 -40.48
C LYS A 3 -32.49 -0.87 -39.35
N ASP A 4 -33.50 -0.40 -38.60
CA ASP A 4 -33.34 0.53 -37.51
C ASP A 4 -32.65 -0.16 -36.32
N ILE A 5 -32.99 -1.39 -36.00
CA ILE A 5 -32.33 -2.23 -34.98
C ILE A 5 -30.88 -2.49 -35.37
N ALA A 6 -30.58 -2.76 -36.65
CA ALA A 6 -29.19 -2.96 -37.13
C ALA A 6 -28.37 -1.66 -36.98
N ILE A 7 -28.92 -0.52 -37.35
CA ILE A 7 -28.25 0.79 -37.23
C ILE A 7 -28.00 1.14 -35.74
N GLU A 8 -28.97 0.89 -34.87
CA GLU A 8 -28.82 1.10 -33.41
C GLU A 8 -27.74 0.20 -32.82
N LYS A 9 -27.71 -1.09 -33.17
CA LYS A 9 -26.65 -2.02 -32.78
C LYS A 9 -25.25 -1.59 -33.29
N MET A 10 -25.16 -1.13 -34.54
CA MET A 10 -23.91 -0.62 -35.10
C MET A 10 -23.43 0.65 -34.39
N LYS A 11 -24.32 1.61 -34.10
CA LYS A 11 -23.98 2.80 -33.29
C LYS A 11 -23.53 2.43 -31.87
N SER A 12 -24.22 1.48 -31.24
CA SER A 12 -23.83 0.98 -29.92
C SER A 12 -22.43 0.33 -29.96
N ALA A 13 -22.16 -0.56 -30.92
CA ALA A 13 -20.86 -1.20 -31.09
C ALA A 13 -19.74 -0.17 -31.35
N SER A 14 -19.99 0.83 -32.19
CA SER A 14 -19.07 1.93 -32.45
C SER A 14 -18.72 2.71 -31.18
N ASN A 15 -19.72 3.00 -30.33
CA ASN A 15 -19.50 3.72 -29.06
C ASN A 15 -18.62 2.92 -28.08
N TYR A 16 -18.79 1.61 -28.00
CA TYR A 16 -17.90 0.76 -27.16
C TYR A 16 -16.45 0.80 -27.65
N VAL A 17 -16.23 0.69 -28.96
CA VAL A 17 -14.88 0.74 -29.53
C VAL A 17 -14.23 2.11 -29.31
N ILE A 18 -14.97 3.20 -29.54
CA ILE A 18 -14.46 4.57 -29.32
C ILE A 18 -14.11 4.78 -27.86
N THR A 19 -14.98 4.36 -26.93
CA THR A 19 -14.72 4.47 -25.49
C THR A 19 -13.51 3.64 -25.08
N PHE A 20 -13.38 2.42 -25.60
CA PHE A 20 -12.20 1.57 -25.34
C PHE A 20 -10.91 2.25 -25.83
N LEU A 21 -10.88 2.76 -27.08
CA LEU A 21 -9.70 3.43 -27.63
C LEU A 21 -9.36 4.72 -26.86
N LYS A 22 -10.37 5.50 -26.45
CA LYS A 22 -10.19 6.67 -25.59
C LYS A 22 -9.47 6.27 -24.29
N TRP A 23 -9.99 5.26 -23.59
CA TRP A 23 -9.41 4.82 -22.32
C TRP A 23 -8.08 4.10 -22.48
N ALA A 24 -7.89 3.36 -23.56
CA ALA A 24 -6.60 2.76 -23.89
C ALA A 24 -5.51 3.83 -24.02
N LEU A 25 -5.78 4.88 -24.79
CA LEU A 25 -4.81 5.97 -24.98
C LEU A 25 -4.53 6.72 -23.66
N ILE A 26 -5.57 7.15 -22.94
CA ILE A 26 -5.41 7.92 -21.70
C ILE A 26 -4.68 7.10 -20.63
N SER A 27 -5.06 5.84 -20.43
CA SER A 27 -4.45 4.97 -19.42
C SER A 27 -3.00 4.60 -19.75
N ILE A 28 -2.65 4.41 -21.03
CA ILE A 28 -1.24 4.21 -21.42
C ILE A 28 -0.43 5.47 -21.10
N ILE A 29 -0.93 6.67 -21.40
CA ILE A 29 -0.23 7.92 -21.08
C ILE A 29 -0.03 8.06 -19.57
N ILE A 30 -1.09 7.82 -18.78
CA ILE A 30 -0.99 7.83 -17.31
C ILE A 30 0.01 6.78 -16.83
N GLY A 31 -0.02 5.59 -17.44
CA GLY A 31 0.90 4.49 -17.13
C GLY A 31 2.36 4.81 -17.42
N VAL A 32 2.64 5.39 -18.58
CA VAL A 32 4.02 5.78 -18.96
C VAL A 32 4.53 6.88 -18.02
N VAL A 33 3.77 7.94 -17.80
CA VAL A 33 4.16 9.03 -16.89
C VAL A 33 4.29 8.52 -15.46
N GLY A 34 3.31 7.76 -14.98
CA GLY A 34 3.34 7.13 -13.66
C GLY A 34 4.49 6.15 -13.50
N GLY A 35 4.81 5.38 -14.55
CA GLY A 35 5.96 4.47 -14.60
C GLY A 35 7.29 5.20 -14.50
N CYS A 36 7.50 6.27 -15.28
CA CYS A 36 8.72 7.08 -15.22
C CYS A 36 8.92 7.72 -13.83
N VAL A 37 7.86 8.35 -13.30
CA VAL A 37 7.94 9.00 -11.98
C VAL A 37 8.06 7.95 -10.87
N GLY A 38 7.38 6.80 -10.99
CA GLY A 38 7.47 5.69 -10.06
C GLY A 38 8.87 5.05 -10.05
N ALA A 39 9.48 4.85 -11.23
CA ALA A 39 10.85 4.35 -11.33
C ALA A 39 11.84 5.31 -10.66
N LEU A 40 11.73 6.61 -10.93
CA LEU A 40 12.57 7.62 -10.30
C LEU A 40 12.39 7.64 -8.78
N PHE A 41 11.14 7.51 -8.31
CA PHE A 41 10.82 7.45 -6.89
C PHE A 41 11.39 6.19 -6.23
N HIS A 42 11.27 5.03 -6.88
CA HIS A 42 11.87 3.78 -6.45
C HIS A 42 13.39 3.92 -6.28
N MET A 43 14.08 4.40 -7.31
CA MET A 43 15.54 4.60 -7.28
C MET A 43 15.94 5.58 -6.17
N SER A 44 15.22 6.70 -6.02
CA SER A 44 15.54 7.73 -5.02
C SER A 44 15.39 7.21 -3.59
N VAL A 45 14.29 6.46 -3.30
CA VAL A 45 14.08 5.87 -1.97
C VAL A 45 15.10 4.76 -1.70
N ASN A 46 15.40 3.93 -2.70
CA ASN A 46 16.41 2.89 -2.55
C ASN A 46 17.79 3.47 -2.27
N TYR A 47 18.19 4.52 -3.00
CA TYR A 47 19.44 5.23 -2.76
C TYR A 47 19.49 5.89 -1.37
N ALA A 48 18.38 6.48 -0.92
CA ALA A 48 18.27 7.03 0.43
C ALA A 48 18.46 5.95 1.51
N ASN A 49 17.87 4.76 1.32
CA ASN A 49 18.05 3.62 2.22
C ASN A 49 19.50 3.13 2.23
N ILE A 50 20.17 3.05 1.07
CA ILE A 50 21.60 2.66 0.99
C ILE A 50 22.46 3.64 1.77
N ILE A 51 22.27 4.96 1.60
CA ILE A 51 22.99 5.98 2.36
C ILE A 51 22.75 5.82 3.87
N PHE A 52 21.49 5.62 4.27
CA PHE A 52 21.13 5.39 5.67
C PHE A 52 21.80 4.16 6.26
N THR A 53 21.88 3.04 5.51
CA THR A 53 22.53 1.81 5.99
C THR A 53 24.04 1.94 6.07
N MET A 54 24.68 2.75 5.20
CA MET A 54 26.11 2.98 5.22
C MET A 54 26.57 3.87 6.39
N HIS A 55 25.70 4.69 6.96
CA HIS A 55 26.06 5.70 7.95
C HIS A 55 25.16 5.62 9.19
N ASP A 56 25.67 5.08 10.28
CA ASP A 56 24.91 4.87 11.52
C ASP A 56 24.36 6.16 12.15
N TRP A 57 25.04 7.26 11.96
CA TRP A 57 24.69 8.55 12.52
C TRP A 57 23.57 9.30 11.77
N PHE A 58 23.17 8.82 10.57
CA PHE A 58 22.11 9.47 9.80
C PHE A 58 20.75 9.52 10.53
N VAL A 59 20.49 8.59 11.43
CA VAL A 59 19.28 8.62 12.28
C VAL A 59 19.19 9.90 13.12
N LEU A 60 20.33 10.51 13.48
CA LEU A 60 20.36 11.76 14.24
C LEU A 60 19.84 12.97 13.44
N PHE A 61 19.78 12.89 12.13
CA PHE A 61 19.18 13.93 11.27
C PHE A 61 17.66 13.83 11.16
N LEU A 62 17.04 12.80 11.74
CA LEU A 62 15.59 12.63 11.67
C LEU A 62 14.82 13.90 12.15
N PRO A 63 15.19 14.60 13.24
CA PRO A 63 14.53 15.84 13.64
C PRO A 63 14.62 16.95 12.57
N ILE A 64 15.77 17.10 11.94
CA ILE A 64 15.99 18.10 10.87
C ILE A 64 15.16 17.76 9.65
N GLY A 65 15.20 16.49 9.21
CA GLY A 65 14.36 15.99 8.11
C GLY A 65 12.89 16.24 8.36
N GLY A 66 12.43 15.99 9.59
CA GLY A 66 11.04 16.24 9.99
C GLY A 66 10.65 17.72 9.91
N ILE A 67 11.52 18.64 10.38
CA ILE A 67 11.29 20.09 10.27
C ILE A 67 11.18 20.50 8.81
N ILE A 68 12.05 20.00 7.94
CA ILE A 68 12.04 20.29 6.48
C ILE A 68 10.71 19.81 5.88
N ILE A 69 10.26 18.59 6.19
CA ILE A 69 8.99 18.05 5.71
C ILE A 69 7.82 18.96 6.13
N VAL A 70 7.74 19.33 7.42
CA VAL A 70 6.67 20.21 7.92
C VAL A 70 6.72 21.58 7.23
N ALA A 71 7.92 22.15 7.04
CA ALA A 71 8.08 23.44 6.37
C ALA A 71 7.60 23.38 4.91
N MET A 72 7.95 22.32 4.18
CA MET A 72 7.49 22.09 2.79
C MET A 72 5.95 22.00 2.71
N TYR A 73 5.33 21.20 3.59
CA TYR A 73 3.86 21.07 3.63
C TYR A 73 3.18 22.38 4.01
N LYS A 74 3.78 23.16 4.92
CA LYS A 74 3.29 24.49 5.29
C LYS A 74 3.39 25.48 4.13
N ALA A 75 4.52 25.51 3.42
CA ALA A 75 4.72 26.39 2.26
C ALA A 75 3.71 26.11 1.15
N CYS A 76 3.36 24.82 0.93
CA CYS A 76 2.35 24.39 -0.03
C CYS A 76 0.90 24.50 0.49
N LYS A 77 0.67 25.00 1.72
CA LYS A 77 -0.66 25.07 2.39
C LYS A 77 -1.35 23.70 2.49
N MET A 78 -0.58 22.63 2.69
CA MET A 78 -1.05 21.25 2.70
C MET A 78 -0.84 20.54 4.05
N LEU A 79 -0.68 21.28 5.16
CA LEU A 79 -0.48 20.73 6.50
C LEU A 79 -1.63 19.82 6.98
N GLU A 80 -2.85 20.07 6.51
CA GLU A 80 -4.05 19.30 6.87
C GLU A 80 -4.33 18.15 5.90
N ASN A 81 -3.46 17.92 4.91
CA ASN A 81 -3.64 16.84 3.97
C ASN A 81 -3.57 15.48 4.69
N LYS A 82 -4.64 14.69 4.53
CA LYS A 82 -4.81 13.39 5.17
C LYS A 82 -4.03 12.25 4.49
N GLY A 83 -3.09 12.58 3.61
CA GLY A 83 -2.27 11.58 2.92
C GLY A 83 -3.10 10.72 1.96
N THR A 84 -2.95 9.39 2.04
CA THR A 84 -3.66 8.45 1.18
C THR A 84 -5.19 8.54 1.32
N ASP A 85 -5.70 8.88 2.51
CA ASP A 85 -7.12 9.12 2.74
C ASP A 85 -7.70 10.24 1.84
N SER A 86 -6.92 11.29 1.55
CA SER A 86 -7.34 12.35 0.63
C SER A 86 -7.52 11.84 -0.80
N ILE A 87 -6.69 10.89 -1.24
CA ILE A 87 -6.82 10.28 -2.58
C ILE A 87 -8.05 9.36 -2.63
N ILE A 88 -8.24 8.54 -1.61
CA ILE A 88 -9.41 7.65 -1.52
C ILE A 88 -10.70 8.47 -1.49
N SER A 89 -10.74 9.57 -0.73
CA SER A 89 -11.86 10.49 -0.71
C SER A 89 -12.14 11.13 -2.09
N SER A 90 -11.09 11.52 -2.82
CA SER A 90 -11.25 12.18 -4.12
C SER A 90 -11.89 11.29 -5.19
N ILE A 91 -11.81 9.97 -5.06
CA ILE A 91 -12.48 9.02 -5.95
C ILE A 91 -13.99 8.97 -5.71
N ARG A 92 -14.48 9.45 -4.55
CA ARG A 92 -15.90 9.37 -4.18
C ARG A 92 -16.60 10.72 -4.10
N ASN A 93 -15.86 11.76 -3.74
CA ASN A 93 -16.42 13.05 -3.32
C ASN A 93 -16.05 14.20 -4.25
N ASP A 94 -15.56 13.94 -5.46
CA ASP A 94 -15.14 14.94 -6.47
C ASP A 94 -14.12 15.97 -5.94
N GLU A 95 -13.38 15.61 -4.88
CA GLU A 95 -12.34 16.47 -4.32
C GLU A 95 -11.15 16.56 -5.28
N LYS A 96 -10.69 17.79 -5.54
CA LYS A 96 -9.57 18.03 -6.45
C LYS A 96 -8.25 17.64 -5.79
N VAL A 97 -7.51 16.74 -6.42
CA VAL A 97 -6.15 16.41 -6.01
C VAL A 97 -5.16 17.41 -6.64
N PRO A 98 -4.45 18.23 -5.83
CA PRO A 98 -3.51 19.22 -6.37
C PRO A 98 -2.25 18.57 -6.93
N ILE A 99 -1.69 19.16 -8.00
CA ILE A 99 -0.44 18.66 -8.60
C ILE A 99 0.75 18.77 -7.64
N SER A 100 0.74 19.75 -6.75
CA SER A 100 1.78 19.98 -5.75
C SER A 100 1.94 18.82 -4.76
N LEU A 101 0.91 17.95 -4.62
CA LEU A 101 1.00 16.76 -3.78
C LEU A 101 2.06 15.79 -4.30
N ALA A 102 2.19 15.62 -5.61
CA ALA A 102 3.13 14.67 -6.20
C ALA A 102 4.60 14.95 -5.82
N PRO A 103 5.17 16.13 -6.11
CA PRO A 103 6.56 16.40 -5.70
C PRO A 103 6.71 16.48 -4.17
N LEU A 104 5.68 16.92 -3.46
CA LEU A 104 5.73 17.06 -2.02
C LEU A 104 5.86 15.70 -1.32
N ILE A 105 5.01 14.73 -1.67
CA ILE A 105 5.07 13.38 -1.09
C ILE A 105 6.34 12.64 -1.53
N PHE A 106 6.79 12.85 -2.80
CA PHE A 106 8.01 12.27 -3.31
C PHE A 106 9.21 12.67 -2.45
N VAL A 107 9.48 13.97 -2.34
CA VAL A 107 10.65 14.48 -1.61
C VAL A 107 10.55 14.16 -0.12
N SER A 108 9.37 14.31 0.47
CA SER A 108 9.18 14.04 1.90
C SER A 108 9.40 12.57 2.26
N THR A 109 8.99 11.63 1.40
CA THR A 109 9.23 10.21 1.62
C THR A 109 10.71 9.87 1.49
N VAL A 110 11.41 10.44 0.50
CA VAL A 110 12.87 10.27 0.35
C VAL A 110 13.61 10.79 1.59
N ILE A 111 13.24 11.98 2.12
CA ILE A 111 13.83 12.52 3.36
C ILE A 111 13.56 11.59 4.55
N THR A 112 12.33 11.06 4.69
CA THR A 112 11.99 10.13 5.77
C THR A 112 12.89 8.90 5.74
N HIS A 113 13.07 8.28 4.57
CA HIS A 113 13.93 7.11 4.41
C HIS A 113 15.41 7.43 4.62
N LEU A 114 15.89 8.55 4.09
CA LEU A 114 17.26 9.01 4.25
C LEU A 114 17.67 9.19 5.72
N CYS A 115 16.73 9.67 6.54
CA CYS A 115 16.96 9.89 7.96
C CYS A 115 16.53 8.69 8.84
N GLY A 116 16.14 7.55 8.26
CA GLY A 116 15.81 6.34 9.01
C GLY A 116 14.44 6.34 9.69
N GLY A 117 13.49 7.12 9.21
CA GLY A 117 12.10 7.01 9.65
C GLY A 117 11.50 5.65 9.25
N SER A 118 10.74 5.03 10.14
CA SER A 118 10.11 3.72 9.90
C SER A 118 8.86 3.87 9.05
N ALA A 119 8.99 3.68 7.75
CA ALA A 119 7.89 3.78 6.80
C ALA A 119 8.18 2.95 5.54
N GLY A 120 7.13 2.62 4.80
CA GLY A 120 7.21 2.13 3.43
C GLY A 120 7.13 3.27 2.41
N ARG A 121 6.98 2.92 1.16
CA ARG A 121 6.86 3.86 0.03
C ARG A 121 5.53 3.77 -0.70
N GLU A 122 4.74 2.74 -0.46
CA GLU A 122 3.57 2.38 -1.26
C GLU A 122 2.36 3.28 -0.99
N GLY A 123 2.11 3.68 0.26
CA GLY A 123 1.09 4.70 0.56
C GLY A 123 1.43 6.05 -0.09
N ALA A 124 2.74 6.40 -0.14
CA ALA A 124 3.21 7.55 -0.89
C ALA A 124 3.00 7.37 -2.41
N ALA A 125 3.17 6.15 -2.93
CA ALA A 125 2.90 5.81 -4.34
C ALA A 125 1.45 6.06 -4.73
N LEU A 126 0.50 5.70 -3.87
CA LEU A 126 -0.93 5.95 -4.11
C LEU A 126 -1.22 7.45 -4.21
N GLN A 127 -0.60 8.25 -3.33
CA GLN A 127 -0.73 9.71 -3.36
C GLN A 127 -0.09 10.30 -4.62
N LEU A 128 1.11 9.88 -4.94
CA LEU A 128 1.86 10.28 -6.13
C LEU A 128 1.09 9.94 -7.40
N GLY A 129 0.66 8.70 -7.53
CA GLY A 129 -0.10 8.19 -8.67
C GLY A 129 -1.47 8.86 -8.80
N GLY A 130 -2.23 8.95 -7.72
CA GLY A 130 -3.53 9.62 -7.71
C GLY A 130 -3.44 11.09 -8.12
N SER A 131 -2.38 11.80 -7.69
CA SER A 131 -2.12 13.17 -8.13
C SER A 131 -1.78 13.24 -9.62
N ILE A 132 -0.93 12.36 -10.14
CA ILE A 132 -0.59 12.28 -11.57
C ILE A 132 -1.85 11.99 -12.39
N GLY A 133 -2.61 10.95 -12.04
CA GLY A 133 -3.83 10.57 -12.75
C GLY A 133 -4.87 11.67 -12.78
N SER A 134 -5.12 12.34 -11.65
CA SER A 134 -6.03 13.49 -11.55
C SER A 134 -5.59 14.65 -12.45
N ASN A 135 -4.29 14.96 -12.50
CA ASN A 135 -3.80 16.10 -13.29
C ASN A 135 -3.78 15.81 -14.79
N ILE A 136 -3.42 14.59 -15.20
CA ILE A 136 -3.53 14.15 -16.60
C ILE A 136 -5.00 14.12 -17.01
N GLY A 137 -5.92 13.62 -16.17
CA GLY A 137 -7.35 13.66 -16.42
C GLY A 137 -7.87 15.09 -16.70
N ARG A 138 -7.42 16.08 -15.92
CA ARG A 138 -7.73 17.50 -16.17
C ARG A 138 -7.19 18.01 -17.49
N LEU A 139 -5.98 17.60 -17.88
CA LEU A 139 -5.39 17.96 -19.17
C LEU A 139 -6.24 17.44 -20.33
N PHE A 140 -6.80 16.24 -20.21
CA PHE A 140 -7.70 15.65 -21.18
C PHE A 140 -9.16 16.09 -21.02
N LYS A 141 -9.44 17.02 -20.09
CA LYS A 141 -10.79 17.55 -19.80
C LYS A 141 -11.81 16.44 -19.53
N LEU A 142 -11.41 15.44 -18.76
CA LEU A 142 -12.30 14.37 -18.33
C LEU A 142 -13.43 14.95 -17.45
N ASP A 143 -14.63 14.40 -17.58
CA ASP A 143 -15.73 14.72 -16.69
C ASP A 143 -15.49 14.16 -15.27
N GLU A 144 -16.36 14.49 -14.33
CA GLU A 144 -16.20 14.10 -12.91
C GLU A 144 -16.12 12.59 -12.75
N LYS A 145 -16.94 11.80 -13.46
CA LYS A 145 -16.96 10.34 -13.39
C LYS A 145 -15.71 9.71 -14.00
N ASP A 146 -15.30 10.21 -15.16
CA ASP A 146 -14.09 9.80 -15.85
C ASP A 146 -12.84 10.19 -15.04
N MET A 147 -12.90 11.29 -14.26
CA MET A 147 -11.81 11.72 -13.38
C MET A 147 -11.51 10.69 -12.28
N HIS A 148 -12.53 10.05 -11.71
CA HIS A 148 -12.34 8.96 -10.73
C HIS A 148 -11.53 7.80 -11.34
N MET A 149 -11.84 7.42 -12.57
CA MET A 149 -11.06 6.39 -13.28
C MET A 149 -9.62 6.85 -13.56
N GLY A 150 -9.42 8.13 -13.89
CA GLY A 150 -8.08 8.70 -14.08
C GLY A 150 -7.23 8.63 -12.80
N VAL A 151 -7.81 8.93 -11.64
CA VAL A 151 -7.12 8.80 -10.34
C VAL A 151 -6.75 7.34 -10.06
N MET A 152 -7.68 6.40 -10.27
CA MET A 152 -7.43 4.96 -10.07
C MET A 152 -6.35 4.43 -11.03
N CYS A 153 -6.33 4.89 -12.30
CA CYS A 153 -5.25 4.57 -13.25
C CYS A 153 -3.89 5.05 -12.76
N GLY A 154 -3.82 6.28 -12.23
CA GLY A 154 -2.58 6.81 -11.66
C GLY A 154 -2.11 6.01 -10.44
N MET A 155 -3.03 5.67 -9.52
CA MET A 155 -2.72 4.83 -8.36
C MET A 155 -2.17 3.47 -8.79
N SER A 156 -2.83 2.80 -9.75
CA SER A 156 -2.39 1.49 -10.24
C SER A 156 -1.05 1.56 -10.95
N ALA A 157 -0.78 2.63 -11.74
CA ALA A 157 0.47 2.83 -12.43
C ALA A 157 1.66 2.91 -11.48
N VAL A 158 1.61 3.83 -10.50
CA VAL A 158 2.76 4.06 -9.60
C VAL A 158 2.93 2.91 -8.62
N PHE A 159 1.84 2.28 -8.16
CA PHE A 159 1.92 1.07 -7.34
C PHE A 159 2.61 -0.08 -8.09
N SER A 160 2.21 -0.31 -9.35
CA SER A 160 2.84 -1.29 -10.23
C SER A 160 4.33 -1.01 -10.47
N ALA A 161 4.67 0.27 -10.65
CA ALA A 161 6.06 0.70 -10.84
C ALA A 161 6.96 0.40 -9.63
N LEU A 162 6.41 0.40 -8.42
CA LEU A 162 7.19 0.15 -7.19
C LEU A 162 7.35 -1.32 -6.84
N PHE A 163 6.31 -2.12 -7.05
CA PHE A 163 6.32 -3.54 -6.69
C PHE A 163 6.62 -4.45 -7.88
N GLY A 164 6.36 -4.01 -9.10
CA GLY A 164 6.39 -4.88 -10.26
C GLY A 164 5.21 -5.88 -10.29
N THR A 165 4.06 -5.51 -9.69
CA THR A 165 2.85 -6.33 -9.57
C THR A 165 1.67 -5.67 -10.29
N PRO A 166 1.62 -5.71 -11.63
CA PRO A 166 0.65 -4.93 -12.41
C PRO A 166 -0.80 -5.38 -12.21
N ILE A 167 -1.07 -6.67 -12.05
CA ILE A 167 -2.44 -7.16 -11.90
C ILE A 167 -2.96 -6.80 -10.51
N THR A 168 -2.14 -7.02 -9.47
CA THR A 168 -2.48 -6.58 -8.10
C THR A 168 -2.73 -5.09 -8.04
N ALA A 169 -1.89 -4.27 -8.67
CA ALA A 169 -2.02 -2.82 -8.67
C ALA A 169 -3.36 -2.35 -9.22
N ALA A 170 -3.80 -2.95 -10.34
CA ALA A 170 -5.09 -2.66 -10.93
C ALA A 170 -6.24 -3.08 -10.00
N VAL A 171 -6.25 -4.33 -9.55
CA VAL A 171 -7.32 -4.87 -8.68
C VAL A 171 -7.38 -4.12 -7.34
N PHE A 172 -6.22 -3.75 -6.79
CA PHE A 172 -6.13 -2.97 -5.55
C PHE A 172 -6.74 -1.57 -5.71
N ALA A 173 -6.44 -0.86 -6.80
CA ALA A 173 -7.00 0.47 -7.06
C ALA A 173 -8.53 0.44 -7.18
N LEU A 174 -9.11 -0.67 -7.71
CA LEU A 174 -10.55 -0.86 -7.83
C LEU A 174 -11.24 -1.15 -6.49
N GLY A 175 -10.55 -1.84 -5.58
CA GLY A 175 -11.15 -2.36 -4.34
C GLY A 175 -10.88 -1.52 -3.09
N VAL A 176 -9.79 -0.74 -3.07
CA VAL A 176 -9.35 -0.03 -1.86
C VAL A 176 -10.28 1.11 -1.43
N THR A 177 -11.04 1.67 -2.34
CA THR A 177 -11.93 2.81 -2.08
C THR A 177 -13.23 2.41 -1.37
N SER A 178 -13.79 1.25 -1.74
CA SER A 178 -15.09 0.78 -1.28
C SER A 178 -15.10 -0.73 -1.15
N VAL A 179 -15.05 -1.21 0.09
CA VAL A 179 -15.06 -2.65 0.39
C VAL A 179 -16.42 -3.27 0.06
N GLY A 180 -16.40 -4.34 -0.72
CA GLY A 180 -17.60 -5.03 -1.19
C GLY A 180 -18.16 -4.51 -2.51
N ILE A 181 -17.61 -3.44 -3.09
CA ILE A 181 -17.93 -2.95 -4.43
C ILE A 181 -16.63 -2.73 -5.20
N MET A 182 -16.57 -3.25 -6.44
CA MET A 182 -15.46 -2.99 -7.35
C MET A 182 -15.93 -2.15 -8.54
N TYR A 183 -15.15 -1.14 -8.90
CA TYR A 183 -15.42 -0.27 -10.05
C TYR A 183 -14.98 -0.95 -11.35
N TYR A 184 -15.72 -1.96 -11.82
CA TYR A 184 -15.35 -2.76 -13.00
C TYR A 184 -15.18 -1.94 -14.29
N SER A 185 -15.82 -0.78 -14.43
CA SER A 185 -15.60 0.13 -15.55
C SER A 185 -14.15 0.61 -15.64
N ALA A 186 -13.46 0.72 -14.53
CA ALA A 186 -12.05 1.10 -14.48
C ALA A 186 -11.07 -0.08 -14.60
N LEU A 187 -11.55 -1.34 -14.71
CA LEU A 187 -10.68 -2.51 -14.74
C LEU A 187 -9.70 -2.47 -15.91
N VAL A 188 -10.20 -2.30 -17.12
CA VAL A 188 -9.35 -2.25 -18.34
C VAL A 188 -8.42 -1.04 -18.31
N PRO A 189 -8.89 0.20 -18.03
CA PRO A 189 -8.01 1.35 -17.87
C PRO A 189 -6.90 1.15 -16.83
N CYS A 190 -7.21 0.64 -15.64
CA CYS A 190 -6.23 0.40 -14.59
C CYS A 190 -5.21 -0.69 -14.98
N LEU A 191 -5.65 -1.79 -15.63
CA LEU A 191 -4.75 -2.82 -16.13
C LEU A 191 -3.80 -2.27 -17.20
N MET A 192 -4.31 -1.50 -18.16
CA MET A 192 -3.46 -0.92 -19.21
C MET A 192 -2.45 0.07 -18.63
N SER A 193 -2.89 0.88 -17.64
CA SER A 193 -2.02 1.84 -16.96
C SER A 193 -0.93 1.14 -16.14
N SER A 194 -1.29 0.13 -15.36
CA SER A 194 -0.35 -0.63 -14.54
C SER A 194 0.65 -1.44 -15.38
N LEU A 195 0.21 -2.05 -16.49
CA LEU A 195 1.08 -2.77 -17.41
C LEU A 195 2.04 -1.82 -18.14
N ALA A 196 1.56 -0.65 -18.60
CA ALA A 196 2.43 0.35 -19.21
C ALA A 196 3.50 0.83 -18.22
N ALA A 197 3.13 1.09 -16.97
CA ALA A 197 4.07 1.46 -15.92
C ALA A 197 5.08 0.36 -15.61
N PHE A 198 4.63 -0.90 -15.53
CA PHE A 198 5.49 -2.07 -15.34
C PHE A 198 6.53 -2.19 -16.46
N LEU A 199 6.11 -2.05 -17.74
CA LEU A 199 7.03 -2.09 -18.86
C LEU A 199 8.08 -0.98 -18.79
N VAL A 200 7.67 0.24 -18.44
CA VAL A 200 8.60 1.37 -18.25
C VAL A 200 9.64 1.06 -17.18
N THR A 201 9.24 0.52 -16.03
CA THR A 201 10.18 0.15 -14.95
C THR A 201 11.11 -0.98 -15.34
N ARG A 202 10.61 -1.96 -16.10
CA ARG A 202 11.48 -3.03 -16.67
C ARG A 202 12.51 -2.48 -17.64
N PHE A 203 12.14 -1.54 -18.51
CA PHE A 203 13.08 -0.84 -19.38
C PHE A 203 14.12 -0.01 -18.60
N ALA A 204 13.74 0.52 -17.43
CA ALA A 204 14.65 1.21 -16.51
C ALA A 204 15.57 0.25 -15.72
N GLY A 205 15.50 -1.06 -15.96
CA GLY A 205 16.33 -2.07 -15.27
C GLY A 205 15.88 -2.40 -13.85
N LEU A 206 14.66 -2.04 -13.45
CA LEU A 206 14.13 -2.38 -12.14
C LEU A 206 13.49 -3.78 -12.16
N GLU A 207 13.91 -4.61 -11.22
CA GLU A 207 13.33 -5.94 -11.05
C GLU A 207 12.05 -5.90 -10.22
N PRO A 208 11.04 -6.74 -10.54
CA PRO A 208 9.85 -6.88 -9.72
C PRO A 208 10.20 -7.47 -8.37
N THR A 209 9.49 -7.04 -7.33
CA THR A 209 9.62 -7.63 -5.99
C THR A 209 9.05 -9.04 -6.01
N GLN A 210 9.89 -10.04 -5.80
CA GLN A 210 9.51 -11.45 -5.71
C GLN A 210 10.30 -12.13 -4.61
N PHE A 211 9.66 -13.04 -3.90
CA PHE A 211 10.28 -13.81 -2.84
C PHE A 211 10.23 -15.31 -3.19
N ALA A 212 11.38 -15.93 -3.32
CA ALA A 212 11.49 -17.34 -3.61
C ALA A 212 11.21 -18.17 -2.34
N ILE A 213 9.99 -18.69 -2.20
CA ILE A 213 9.68 -19.61 -1.11
C ILE A 213 10.35 -20.96 -1.38
N THR A 214 11.23 -21.37 -0.50
CA THR A 214 12.05 -22.60 -0.65
C THR A 214 11.23 -23.88 -0.47
N VAL A 215 10.29 -23.88 0.47
CA VAL A 215 9.46 -25.04 0.80
C VAL A 215 7.99 -24.64 0.87
N ILE A 216 7.21 -25.20 -0.05
CA ILE A 216 5.75 -25.04 -0.07
C ILE A 216 5.14 -26.36 0.40
N PRO A 217 4.40 -26.36 1.54
CA PRO A 217 3.81 -27.57 2.07
C PRO A 217 2.70 -28.10 1.16
N GLN A 218 2.49 -29.40 1.17
CA GLN A 218 1.35 -30.01 0.49
C GLN A 218 0.04 -29.56 1.14
N THR A 219 -0.97 -29.33 0.30
CA THR A 219 -2.30 -28.93 0.74
C THR A 219 -2.99 -30.15 1.39
N GLY A 220 -2.93 -30.23 2.70
CA GLY A 220 -3.57 -31.26 3.52
C GLY A 220 -4.41 -30.65 4.63
N VAL A 221 -5.20 -31.44 5.34
CA VAL A 221 -6.10 -30.97 6.41
C VAL A 221 -5.30 -30.22 7.49
N ILE A 222 -4.16 -30.76 7.92
CA ILE A 222 -3.31 -30.15 8.94
C ILE A 222 -2.78 -28.78 8.46
N THR A 223 -2.26 -28.70 7.23
CA THR A 223 -1.74 -27.47 6.66
C THR A 223 -2.84 -26.40 6.51
N ILE A 224 -4.06 -26.81 6.15
CA ILE A 224 -5.21 -25.90 6.07
C ILE A 224 -5.54 -25.36 7.47
N LEU A 225 -5.61 -26.21 8.50
CA LEU A 225 -5.89 -25.78 9.87
C LEU A 225 -4.80 -24.83 10.42
N GLN A 226 -3.52 -25.13 10.17
CA GLN A 226 -2.41 -24.25 10.52
C GLN A 226 -2.52 -22.89 9.81
N THR A 227 -2.85 -22.89 8.52
CA THR A 227 -3.07 -21.66 7.73
C THR A 227 -4.21 -20.83 8.31
N ILE A 228 -5.36 -21.45 8.63
CA ILE A 228 -6.51 -20.78 9.24
C ILE A 228 -6.11 -20.14 10.57
N LEU A 229 -5.40 -20.88 11.43
CA LEU A 229 -4.98 -20.39 12.74
C LEU A 229 -4.01 -19.20 12.63
N ILE A 230 -2.96 -19.31 11.80
CA ILE A 230 -2.01 -18.21 11.56
C ILE A 230 -2.74 -16.98 11.02
N SER A 231 -3.66 -17.17 10.07
CA SER A 231 -4.40 -16.08 9.45
C SER A 231 -5.37 -15.40 10.42
N ALA A 232 -5.98 -16.17 11.33
CA ALA A 232 -6.83 -15.62 12.39
C ALA A 232 -6.01 -14.75 13.36
N LEU A 233 -4.83 -15.22 13.79
CA LEU A 233 -3.92 -14.44 14.63
C LEU A 233 -3.40 -13.18 13.89
N CYS A 234 -3.14 -13.27 12.59
CA CYS A 234 -2.77 -12.10 11.78
C CYS A 234 -3.94 -11.12 11.63
N ALA A 235 -5.19 -11.58 11.59
CA ALA A 235 -6.35 -10.70 11.60
C ALA A 235 -6.45 -9.89 12.90
N GLU A 236 -6.26 -10.53 14.05
CA GLU A 236 -6.18 -9.83 15.35
C GLU A 236 -5.02 -8.83 15.37
N LEU A 237 -3.86 -9.23 14.87
CA LEU A 237 -2.70 -8.36 14.76
C LEU A 237 -2.95 -7.17 13.84
N SER A 238 -3.73 -7.34 12.76
CA SER A 238 -4.13 -6.25 11.86
C SER A 238 -5.00 -5.21 12.57
N ILE A 239 -5.90 -5.64 13.46
CA ILE A 239 -6.71 -4.75 14.30
C ILE A 239 -5.81 -3.95 15.25
N ILE A 240 -4.87 -4.63 15.92
CA ILE A 240 -3.90 -3.99 16.82
C ILE A 240 -3.09 -2.93 16.06
N PHE A 241 -2.58 -3.27 14.87
CA PHE A 241 -1.80 -2.34 14.06
C PHE A 241 -2.60 -1.12 13.62
N CYS A 242 -3.78 -1.29 13.02
CA CYS A 242 -4.64 -0.18 12.60
C CYS A 242 -5.01 0.72 13.78
N THR A 243 -5.41 0.12 14.89
CA THR A 243 -5.77 0.83 16.13
C THR A 243 -4.59 1.63 16.65
N THR A 244 -3.40 1.02 16.73
CA THR A 244 -2.17 1.69 17.18
C THR A 244 -1.82 2.87 16.29
N MET A 245 -1.90 2.71 14.96
CA MET A 245 -1.64 3.79 14.01
C MET A 245 -2.57 4.99 14.24
N HIS A 246 -3.87 4.74 14.32
CA HIS A 246 -4.89 5.80 14.50
C HIS A 246 -4.77 6.49 15.86
N TYR A 247 -4.64 5.73 16.93
CA TYR A 247 -4.51 6.31 18.28
C TYR A 247 -3.20 7.08 18.46
N THR A 248 -2.07 6.55 17.98
CA THR A 248 -0.79 7.25 18.07
C THR A 248 -0.83 8.59 17.34
N ALA A 249 -1.35 8.61 16.10
CA ALA A 249 -1.52 9.84 15.33
C ALA A 249 -2.45 10.84 16.04
N ARG A 250 -3.55 10.36 16.62
CA ARG A 250 -4.51 11.19 17.37
C ARG A 250 -3.88 11.78 18.65
N TYR A 251 -3.24 10.97 19.49
CA TYR A 251 -2.65 11.42 20.73
C TYR A 251 -1.47 12.37 20.52
N LEU A 252 -0.58 12.06 19.58
CA LEU A 252 0.52 12.96 19.23
C LEU A 252 0.01 14.32 18.72
N LYS A 253 -1.12 14.37 18.00
CA LYS A 253 -1.75 15.62 17.56
C LYS A 253 -2.39 16.38 18.72
N ILE A 254 -2.96 15.70 19.71
CA ILE A 254 -3.55 16.32 20.91
C ILE A 254 -2.47 16.90 21.83
N TRP A 255 -1.41 16.12 22.11
CA TRP A 255 -0.35 16.54 23.04
C TRP A 255 0.57 17.59 22.40
N PHE A 256 0.88 17.47 21.13
CA PHE A 256 1.76 18.38 20.39
C PHE A 256 1.01 19.05 19.24
N LYS A 257 0.24 20.09 19.56
CA LYS A 257 -0.56 20.84 18.56
C LYS A 257 0.33 21.48 17.49
N ASN A 258 1.53 21.93 17.84
CA ASN A 258 2.50 22.48 16.90
C ASN A 258 3.15 21.33 16.09
N PRO A 259 2.99 21.31 14.76
CA PRO A 259 3.52 20.21 13.92
C PRO A 259 5.06 20.13 13.95
N TYR A 260 5.77 21.24 14.16
CA TYR A 260 7.22 21.24 14.29
C TYR A 260 7.69 20.56 15.58
N ILE A 261 7.03 20.85 16.71
CA ILE A 261 7.34 20.19 17.99
C ILE A 261 7.01 18.71 17.90
N ARG A 262 5.84 18.37 17.32
CA ARG A 262 5.38 16.99 17.18
C ARG A 262 6.36 16.14 16.39
N VAL A 263 6.86 16.63 15.23
CA VAL A 263 7.80 15.87 14.41
C VAL A 263 9.16 15.71 15.09
N VAL A 264 9.63 16.73 15.84
CA VAL A 264 10.90 16.65 16.58
C VAL A 264 10.77 15.64 17.73
N VAL A 265 9.69 15.68 18.51
CA VAL A 265 9.45 14.72 19.61
C VAL A 265 9.37 13.29 19.06
N GLY A 266 8.65 13.07 17.96
CA GLY A 266 8.60 11.77 17.31
C GLY A 266 9.96 11.30 16.82
N ALA A 267 10.75 12.18 16.22
CA ALA A 267 12.11 11.89 15.79
C ALA A 267 13.02 11.48 16.98
N LEU A 268 12.97 12.23 18.07
CA LEU A 268 13.75 11.89 19.28
C LEU A 268 13.32 10.55 19.87
N ALA A 269 12.01 10.24 19.84
CA ALA A 269 11.51 8.94 20.29
C ALA A 269 12.04 7.80 19.40
N ILE A 270 12.05 7.95 18.07
CA ILE A 270 12.62 6.96 17.15
C ILE A 270 14.12 6.79 17.39
N ILE A 271 14.88 7.88 17.55
CA ILE A 271 16.31 7.83 17.86
C ILE A 271 16.54 7.05 19.16
N ALA A 272 15.82 7.41 20.22
CA ALA A 272 15.91 6.71 21.51
C ALA A 272 15.61 5.22 21.40
N LEU A 273 14.52 4.85 20.70
CA LEU A 273 14.15 3.47 20.46
C LEU A 273 15.21 2.72 19.62
N THR A 274 15.80 3.36 18.62
CA THR A 274 16.88 2.76 17.80
C THR A 274 18.09 2.41 18.66
N TYR A 275 18.53 3.33 19.53
CA TYR A 275 19.65 3.05 20.45
C TYR A 275 19.29 2.04 21.55
N LEU A 276 18.08 2.07 22.08
CA LEU A 276 17.61 1.11 23.09
C LEU A 276 17.51 -0.31 22.56
N THR A 277 17.09 -0.48 21.31
CA THR A 277 17.04 -1.81 20.67
C THR A 277 18.41 -2.29 20.18
N GLY A 278 19.39 -1.41 20.11
CA GLY A 278 20.73 -1.73 19.57
C GLY A 278 20.71 -2.18 18.11
N SER A 279 19.62 -1.93 17.38
CA SER A 279 19.44 -2.37 16.00
C SER A 279 18.69 -1.34 15.17
N ARG A 280 19.02 -1.24 13.90
CA ARG A 280 18.33 -0.42 12.90
C ARG A 280 17.35 -1.20 12.03
N ASP A 281 17.08 -2.46 12.35
CA ASP A 281 16.18 -3.35 11.62
C ASP A 281 14.75 -2.81 11.50
N TYR A 282 14.35 -1.95 12.44
CA TYR A 282 13.00 -1.38 12.52
C TYR A 282 12.87 -0.01 11.86
N ASN A 283 14.01 0.61 11.48
CA ASN A 283 14.06 1.84 10.69
C ASN A 283 13.78 1.55 9.20
N GLY A 284 13.48 2.59 8.42
CA GLY A 284 13.23 2.46 6.98
C GLY A 284 12.10 1.47 6.65
N SER A 285 12.17 0.85 5.49
CA SER A 285 11.18 -0.12 5.01
C SER A 285 11.27 -1.49 5.71
N GLY A 286 12.49 -1.99 5.93
CA GLY A 286 12.75 -3.32 6.48
C GLY A 286 12.56 -4.46 5.48
N MET A 287 12.76 -4.21 4.17
CA MET A 287 12.62 -5.23 3.12
C MET A 287 13.55 -6.43 3.34
N ASP A 288 14.79 -6.19 3.79
CA ASP A 288 15.78 -7.23 4.06
C ASP A 288 15.27 -8.20 5.14
N ILE A 289 14.60 -7.69 6.17
CA ILE A 289 14.02 -8.52 7.24
C ILE A 289 12.83 -9.34 6.74
N ILE A 290 12.03 -8.77 5.83
CA ILE A 290 10.95 -9.51 5.16
C ILE A 290 11.54 -10.67 4.36
N GLU A 291 12.59 -10.41 3.59
CA GLU A 291 13.27 -11.44 2.79
C GLU A 291 13.87 -12.53 3.68
N HIS A 292 14.56 -12.16 4.77
CA HIS A 292 15.07 -13.13 5.75
C HIS A 292 13.96 -13.98 6.39
N ALA A 293 12.79 -13.41 6.64
CA ALA A 293 11.67 -14.16 7.20
C ALA A 293 11.04 -15.12 6.18
N VAL A 294 10.85 -14.69 4.92
CA VAL A 294 10.16 -15.47 3.88
C VAL A 294 11.11 -16.51 3.24
N VAL A 295 12.32 -16.09 2.87
CA VAL A 295 13.28 -16.96 2.17
C VAL A 295 14.11 -17.78 3.16
N GLY A 296 14.61 -17.13 4.22
CA GLY A 296 15.44 -17.74 5.24
C GLY A 296 14.68 -18.50 6.33
N GLY A 297 13.40 -18.21 6.52
CA GLY A 297 12.58 -18.81 7.59
C GLY A 297 13.00 -18.39 9.01
N HIS A 298 13.61 -17.20 9.15
CA HIS A 298 14.10 -16.70 10.43
C HIS A 298 13.62 -15.28 10.70
N ALA A 299 13.07 -15.07 11.90
CA ALA A 299 12.68 -13.75 12.39
C ALA A 299 12.88 -13.63 13.91
N LYS A 300 13.25 -12.45 14.39
CA LYS A 300 13.29 -12.16 15.83
C LYS A 300 11.87 -12.17 16.39
N GLY A 301 11.63 -12.82 17.55
CA GLY A 301 10.30 -13.02 18.12
C GLY A 301 9.50 -11.77 18.38
N TRP A 302 10.16 -10.63 18.61
CA TRP A 302 9.55 -9.33 18.91
C TRP A 302 9.58 -8.32 17.74
N ALA A 303 10.13 -8.72 16.58
CA ALA A 303 10.34 -7.80 15.46
C ALA A 303 9.05 -7.13 14.99
N TRP A 304 7.97 -7.89 14.87
CA TRP A 304 6.64 -7.40 14.50
C TRP A 304 6.13 -6.31 15.44
N ALA A 305 6.30 -6.47 16.75
CA ALA A 305 5.82 -5.51 17.75
C ALA A 305 6.61 -4.20 17.71
N LEU A 306 7.93 -4.29 17.60
CA LEU A 306 8.78 -3.11 17.46
C LEU A 306 8.48 -2.35 16.17
N LYS A 307 8.25 -3.05 15.05
CA LYS A 307 7.88 -2.40 13.78
C LYS A 307 6.57 -1.63 13.89
N ILE A 308 5.57 -2.17 14.60
CA ILE A 308 4.31 -1.44 14.89
C ILE A 308 4.61 -0.11 15.59
N VAL A 309 5.40 -0.15 16.67
CA VAL A 309 5.73 1.04 17.47
C VAL A 309 6.52 2.07 16.66
N PHE A 310 7.58 1.65 15.98
CA PHE A 310 8.41 2.53 15.17
C PHE A 310 7.61 3.22 14.05
N THR A 311 6.77 2.45 13.34
CA THR A 311 5.96 2.99 12.24
C THR A 311 4.87 3.92 12.76
N ALA A 312 4.18 3.55 13.84
CA ALA A 312 3.13 4.37 14.43
C ALA A 312 3.66 5.73 14.91
N ILE A 313 4.83 5.76 15.55
CA ILE A 313 5.47 7.00 15.97
C ILE A 313 5.92 7.81 14.76
N THR A 314 6.57 7.19 13.78
CA THR A 314 7.08 7.89 12.59
C THR A 314 5.94 8.58 11.83
N ILE A 315 4.93 7.84 11.42
CA ILE A 315 3.81 8.37 10.64
C ILE A 315 2.93 9.30 11.49
N GLY A 316 2.64 8.90 12.74
CA GLY A 316 1.82 9.69 13.67
C GLY A 316 2.45 11.04 14.05
N ALA A 317 3.77 11.14 14.09
CA ALA A 317 4.48 12.41 14.32
C ALA A 317 4.39 13.37 13.12
N GLY A 318 4.13 12.87 11.92
CA GLY A 318 3.94 13.69 10.72
C GLY A 318 4.98 13.47 9.63
N PHE A 319 5.89 12.51 9.79
CA PHE A 319 6.74 12.03 8.70
C PHE A 319 5.88 11.45 7.58
N LYS A 320 6.42 11.41 6.39
CA LYS A 320 5.71 10.95 5.19
C LYS A 320 6.31 9.66 4.66
N GLY A 321 5.43 8.77 4.23
CA GLY A 321 5.79 7.44 3.73
C GLY A 321 4.53 6.60 3.57
N GLY A 322 4.70 5.29 3.41
CA GLY A 322 3.62 4.32 3.32
C GLY A 322 3.60 3.36 4.51
N GLU A 323 2.46 2.76 4.74
CA GLU A 323 2.24 1.79 5.82
C GLU A 323 2.17 0.34 5.31
N ILE A 324 2.15 0.13 3.98
CA ILE A 324 1.96 -1.20 3.36
C ILE A 324 3.18 -2.09 3.58
N VAL A 325 4.41 -1.62 3.32
CA VAL A 325 5.61 -2.44 3.60
C VAL A 325 5.79 -2.72 5.08
N PRO A 326 5.60 -1.78 6.01
CA PRO A 326 5.49 -2.11 7.43
C PRO A 326 4.46 -3.20 7.74
N THR A 327 3.30 -3.20 7.08
CA THR A 327 2.30 -4.28 7.18
C THR A 327 2.88 -5.64 6.75
N PHE A 328 3.63 -5.67 5.63
CA PHE A 328 4.32 -6.87 5.18
C PHE A 328 5.37 -7.34 6.16
N PHE A 329 6.17 -6.42 6.71
CA PHE A 329 7.17 -6.73 7.73
C PHE A 329 6.53 -7.37 8.96
N ILE A 330 5.47 -6.76 9.49
CA ILE A 330 4.75 -7.25 10.65
C ILE A 330 4.18 -8.65 10.37
N GLY A 331 3.52 -8.83 9.22
CA GLY A 331 2.94 -10.10 8.82
C GLY A 331 3.97 -11.18 8.58
N ALA A 332 5.07 -10.88 7.89
CA ALA A 332 6.14 -11.83 7.61
C ALA A 332 6.84 -12.29 8.90
N THR A 333 7.26 -11.34 9.75
CA THR A 333 7.99 -11.69 10.98
C THR A 333 7.10 -12.39 12.01
N PHE A 334 5.84 -11.97 12.17
CA PHE A 334 4.89 -12.64 13.04
C PHE A 334 4.53 -14.04 12.50
N GLY A 335 4.21 -14.14 11.21
CA GLY A 335 3.89 -15.42 10.57
C GLY A 335 5.04 -16.42 10.66
N CYS A 336 6.29 -15.97 10.48
CA CYS A 336 7.49 -16.79 10.65
C CYS A 336 7.58 -17.39 12.06
N VAL A 337 7.43 -16.55 13.10
CA VAL A 337 7.51 -16.98 14.50
C VAL A 337 6.38 -17.94 14.85
N VAL A 338 5.16 -17.61 14.49
CA VAL A 338 3.97 -18.44 14.77
C VAL A 338 4.01 -19.74 13.97
N GLY A 339 4.50 -19.70 12.73
CA GLY A 339 4.69 -20.89 11.91
C GLY A 339 5.65 -21.89 12.55
N HIS A 340 6.74 -21.40 13.11
CA HIS A 340 7.68 -22.23 13.85
C HIS A 340 7.02 -22.91 15.06
N LEU A 341 6.18 -22.19 15.81
CA LEU A 341 5.46 -22.72 16.96
C LEU A 341 4.43 -23.80 16.60
N PHE A 342 3.78 -23.67 15.44
CA PHE A 342 2.73 -24.60 14.99
C PHE A 342 3.24 -25.69 14.04
N GLY A 343 4.56 -25.75 13.79
CA GLY A 343 5.15 -26.78 12.93
C GLY A 343 4.86 -26.61 11.43
N LEU A 344 4.45 -25.41 10.99
CA LEU A 344 4.42 -25.05 9.57
C LEU A 344 5.78 -24.50 9.16
N ASN A 345 6.22 -24.78 7.92
CA ASN A 345 7.49 -24.21 7.43
C ASN A 345 7.51 -22.68 7.69
N PRO A 346 8.51 -22.15 8.43
CA PRO A 346 8.51 -20.76 8.88
C PRO A 346 8.51 -19.73 7.73
N GLY A 347 9.23 -20.02 6.63
CA GLY A 347 9.26 -19.15 5.46
C GLY A 347 7.91 -19.09 4.75
N PHE A 348 7.24 -20.25 4.60
CA PHE A 348 5.89 -20.28 4.05
C PHE A 348 4.88 -19.61 4.98
N ALA A 349 4.99 -19.82 6.30
CA ALA A 349 4.14 -19.18 7.28
C ALA A 349 4.35 -17.64 7.31
N ALA A 350 5.58 -17.17 7.08
CA ALA A 350 5.88 -15.74 6.87
C ALA A 350 5.10 -15.18 5.66
N ALA A 351 5.10 -15.90 4.55
CA ALA A 351 4.35 -15.49 3.37
C ALA A 351 2.81 -15.49 3.61
N ILE A 352 2.28 -16.51 4.32
CA ILE A 352 0.87 -16.54 4.77
C ILE A 352 0.57 -15.31 5.66
N GLY A 353 1.41 -15.03 6.65
CA GLY A 353 1.26 -13.88 7.55
C GLY A 353 1.28 -12.55 6.79
N MET A 354 2.16 -12.41 5.79
CA MET A 354 2.26 -11.22 4.95
C MET A 354 0.96 -10.95 4.17
N ILE A 355 0.38 -11.98 3.54
CA ILE A 355 -0.87 -11.86 2.79
C ILE A 355 -2.07 -11.64 3.72
N ALA A 356 -2.13 -12.36 4.84
CA ALA A 356 -3.19 -12.19 5.83
C ALA A 356 -3.19 -10.77 6.43
N MET A 357 -2.02 -10.26 6.83
CA MET A 357 -1.90 -8.88 7.34
C MET A 357 -2.30 -7.84 6.30
N PHE A 358 -1.82 -7.97 5.06
CA PHE A 358 -2.19 -7.06 3.99
C PHE A 358 -3.70 -7.03 3.76
N CYS A 359 -4.33 -8.20 3.75
CA CYS A 359 -5.78 -8.31 3.60
C CYS A 359 -6.54 -7.69 4.78
N GLY A 360 -6.12 -8.00 6.02
CA GLY A 360 -6.78 -7.51 7.23
C GLY A 360 -6.70 -6.00 7.40
N VAL A 361 -5.55 -5.41 7.05
CA VAL A 361 -5.27 -3.97 7.16
C VAL A 361 -5.97 -3.15 6.07
N LEU A 362 -6.04 -3.67 4.83
CA LEU A 362 -6.53 -2.92 3.66
C LEU A 362 -7.94 -3.33 3.20
N ASN A 363 -8.48 -4.41 3.75
CA ASN A 363 -9.81 -4.94 3.39
C ASN A 363 -9.98 -5.29 1.90
N CYS A 364 -8.91 -5.75 1.24
CA CYS A 364 -8.86 -6.04 -0.20
C CYS A 364 -8.56 -7.53 -0.47
N PRO A 365 -9.49 -8.47 -0.22
CA PRO A 365 -9.20 -9.90 -0.30
C PRO A 365 -8.78 -10.35 -1.71
N ILE A 366 -9.44 -9.88 -2.76
CA ILE A 366 -9.09 -10.26 -4.14
C ILE A 366 -7.69 -9.74 -4.51
N ALA A 367 -7.37 -8.49 -4.16
CA ALA A 367 -6.03 -7.95 -4.41
C ALA A 367 -4.96 -8.72 -3.62
N SER A 368 -5.26 -9.16 -2.39
CA SER A 368 -4.35 -9.97 -1.56
C SER A 368 -4.07 -11.34 -2.17
N ILE A 369 -5.10 -11.99 -2.71
CA ILE A 369 -4.96 -13.26 -3.40
C ILE A 369 -4.11 -13.12 -4.67
N VAL A 370 -4.38 -12.09 -5.48
CA VAL A 370 -3.60 -11.81 -6.70
C VAL A 370 -2.15 -11.45 -6.36
N LEU A 371 -1.94 -10.65 -5.30
CA LEU A 371 -0.63 -10.28 -4.81
C LEU A 371 0.21 -11.51 -4.44
N SER A 372 -0.41 -12.53 -3.83
CA SER A 372 0.31 -13.75 -3.48
C SER A 372 0.89 -14.47 -4.69
N ILE A 373 0.19 -14.44 -5.84
CA ILE A 373 0.67 -15.04 -7.08
C ILE A 373 1.84 -14.24 -7.65
N GLU A 374 1.73 -12.91 -7.65
CA GLU A 374 2.77 -12.05 -8.23
C GLU A 374 4.05 -12.01 -7.37
N LEU A 375 3.94 -12.13 -6.03
CA LEU A 375 5.08 -12.12 -5.11
C LEU A 375 5.73 -13.50 -4.92
N PHE A 376 4.92 -14.57 -4.86
CA PHE A 376 5.39 -15.91 -4.45
C PHE A 376 5.20 -16.97 -5.52
N GLY A 377 4.56 -16.63 -6.65
CA GLY A 377 4.19 -17.59 -7.69
C GLY A 377 2.88 -18.33 -7.39
N SER A 378 2.46 -19.18 -8.32
CA SER A 378 1.14 -19.87 -8.26
C SER A 378 1.09 -21.05 -7.29
N LYS A 379 2.24 -21.54 -6.84
CA LYS A 379 2.30 -22.66 -5.90
C LYS A 379 1.81 -22.22 -4.51
N GLY A 380 0.94 -23.00 -3.88
CA GLY A 380 0.36 -22.64 -2.58
C GLY A 380 -0.84 -21.68 -2.65
N PHE A 381 -1.31 -21.32 -3.85
CA PHE A 381 -2.40 -20.37 -4.09
C PHE A 381 -3.66 -20.63 -3.22
N ILE A 382 -4.06 -21.89 -3.06
CA ILE A 382 -5.24 -22.26 -2.24
C ILE A 382 -5.04 -21.82 -0.79
N LEU A 383 -3.84 -22.02 -0.23
CA LEU A 383 -3.54 -21.63 1.15
C LEU A 383 -3.50 -20.10 1.32
N PHE A 384 -2.99 -19.37 0.34
CA PHE A 384 -3.04 -17.91 0.33
C PHE A 384 -4.47 -17.37 0.20
N ALA A 385 -5.32 -18.04 -0.61
CA ALA A 385 -6.73 -17.66 -0.73
C ALA A 385 -7.48 -17.87 0.59
N ILE A 386 -7.22 -18.99 1.29
CA ILE A 386 -7.76 -19.25 2.64
C ILE A 386 -7.27 -18.16 3.60
N ALA A 387 -5.98 -17.83 3.59
CA ALA A 387 -5.40 -16.81 4.46
C ALA A 387 -6.06 -15.44 4.27
N ALA A 388 -6.22 -15.00 3.02
CA ALA A 388 -6.89 -13.75 2.70
C ALA A 388 -8.36 -13.76 3.15
N GLY A 389 -9.10 -14.85 2.88
CA GLY A 389 -10.51 -14.98 3.25
C GLY A 389 -10.75 -14.96 4.77
N VAL A 390 -9.95 -15.73 5.52
CA VAL A 390 -10.02 -15.77 6.99
C VAL A 390 -9.68 -14.41 7.58
N SER A 391 -8.59 -13.80 7.14
CA SER A 391 -8.17 -12.50 7.64
C SER A 391 -9.17 -11.40 7.30
N TYR A 392 -9.73 -11.39 6.08
CA TYR A 392 -10.77 -10.45 5.68
C TYR A 392 -11.99 -10.49 6.61
N MET A 393 -12.46 -11.70 6.93
CA MET A 393 -13.64 -11.87 7.78
C MET A 393 -13.35 -11.46 9.23
N LEU A 394 -12.23 -11.92 9.80
CA LEU A 394 -11.92 -11.74 11.22
C LEU A 394 -11.34 -10.37 11.57
N SER A 395 -10.78 -9.61 10.61
CA SER A 395 -10.34 -8.22 10.84
C SER A 395 -11.50 -7.24 11.09
N GLY A 396 -12.73 -7.70 11.00
CA GLY A 396 -13.92 -6.89 11.29
C GLY A 396 -13.98 -5.65 10.39
N TYR A 397 -14.33 -4.51 10.98
CA TYR A 397 -14.47 -3.22 10.29
C TYR A 397 -13.28 -2.28 10.53
N TYR A 398 -12.14 -2.81 10.96
CA TYR A 398 -10.92 -2.06 11.11
C TYR A 398 -10.19 -1.95 9.77
N GLY A 399 -9.50 -0.83 9.55
CA GLY A 399 -8.72 -0.57 8.36
C GLY A 399 -7.74 0.55 8.56
N LEU A 400 -6.71 0.59 7.71
CA LEU A 400 -5.66 1.58 7.78
C LEU A 400 -6.14 2.96 7.30
N TYR A 401 -7.00 2.97 6.29
CA TYR A 401 -7.51 4.18 5.65
C TYR A 401 -8.91 4.53 6.15
N SER A 402 -9.01 5.57 6.99
CA SER A 402 -10.27 6.01 7.61
C SER A 402 -11.32 6.49 6.60
N SER A 403 -10.91 6.89 5.41
CA SER A 403 -11.82 7.26 4.31
C SER A 403 -12.29 6.07 3.48
N GLN A 404 -11.80 4.85 3.71
CA GLN A 404 -12.32 3.64 3.09
C GLN A 404 -13.73 3.33 3.64
N LYS A 405 -14.67 3.03 2.76
CA LYS A 405 -16.03 2.64 3.16
C LYS A 405 -16.27 1.15 3.01
N ILE A 406 -16.92 0.58 4.00
CA ILE A 406 -17.41 -0.80 3.96
C ILE A 406 -18.87 -0.75 3.53
N MET A 407 -19.12 -1.12 2.29
CA MET A 407 -20.46 -1.02 1.68
C MET A 407 -21.34 -2.18 2.09
N TYR A 408 -20.79 -3.39 2.15
CA TYR A 408 -21.48 -4.59 2.55
C TYR A 408 -20.84 -5.21 3.79
N SER A 409 -21.66 -5.75 4.67
CA SER A 409 -21.19 -6.45 5.86
C SER A 409 -20.32 -7.65 5.50
N LYS A 410 -19.22 -7.83 6.24
CA LYS A 410 -18.33 -8.99 6.10
C LYS A 410 -18.94 -10.28 6.64
N LEU A 411 -20.02 -10.19 7.44
CA LEU A 411 -20.64 -11.31 8.13
C LEU A 411 -21.98 -11.73 7.54
N LYS A 412 -22.68 -10.80 6.86
CA LYS A 412 -24.01 -11.02 6.29
C LYS A 412 -24.10 -10.31 4.95
N ALA A 413 -24.95 -10.80 4.05
CA ALA A 413 -25.24 -10.16 2.77
C ALA A 413 -26.15 -8.92 2.97
N GLU A 414 -25.66 -7.93 3.70
CA GLU A 414 -26.38 -6.72 4.11
C GLU A 414 -25.58 -5.47 3.74
N TYR A 415 -26.26 -4.49 3.15
CA TYR A 415 -25.69 -3.17 2.84
C TYR A 415 -25.62 -2.33 4.11
N ILE A 416 -24.42 -1.85 4.48
CA ILE A 416 -24.20 -1.14 5.75
C ILE A 416 -23.63 0.27 5.57
N ASN A 417 -22.85 0.54 4.52
CA ASN A 417 -22.21 1.84 4.21
C ASN A 417 -21.58 2.52 5.44
N LYS A 418 -20.62 1.88 6.07
CA LYS A 418 -19.89 2.37 7.24
C LYS A 418 -18.46 2.73 6.87
N ASP A 419 -17.91 3.76 7.52
CA ASP A 419 -16.47 4.03 7.46
C ASP A 419 -15.70 2.97 8.25
N THR A 420 -14.44 2.72 7.85
CA THR A 420 -13.53 1.87 8.62
C THR A 420 -13.19 2.53 9.95
N LYS A 421 -12.91 1.69 10.96
CA LYS A 421 -12.54 2.12 12.30
C LYS A 421 -11.02 2.24 12.43
#